data_bf4d02838faa1bdfca8ed795a52f1ef8
#
_entry.id   bf4d02838faa1bdfca8ed795a52f1ef8
#
_cell.length_a   1.000
_cell.length_b   1.000
_cell.length_c   1.000
_cell.angle_alpha   90.00
_cell.angle_beta   90.00
_cell.angle_gamma   90.00
#
_symmetry.space_group_name_H-M   'P 1'
#
loop_
_entity.id
_entity.type
_entity.pdbx_description
1 polymer ?
#
loop_
_entity_poly.entity_id
_entity_poly.type
_entity_poly.pdbx_seq_one_letter_code
_entity_poly.pdbx_strand_id
1 'polypeptide(L)'
;MSLPHSVHVVSHPLVQHKLSKLRDKETSSTNFRRLLREIGLLLGYDATRDLPLVERDITTPIEAMKAPLLEGKKLVIVPILRAGLGLAEGIIDLVPLARMGHVGLYRDPKTLQAVEYYFKIPQDISDRDVIVCDPMLATAHSAIAAVDRLKESGAKRIKFICVLGSEQGARAFAEVHPDVPVFAAAIDAKLNDHGYIVPGLGDAGDRLFGTK
;
A
#
# COMPACT_ATOMS: atom_id res chain seq x y z
N MET A 1 11.70 21.48 -1.91
CA MET A 1 11.79 21.00 -0.51
C MET A 1 11.97 19.48 -0.53
N SER A 2 12.77 18.89 0.38
CA SER A 2 12.90 17.43 0.49
C SER A 2 11.59 16.79 0.96
N LEU A 3 11.36 15.53 0.56
CA LEU A 3 10.25 14.73 1.08
C LEU A 3 10.47 14.41 2.57
N PRO A 4 9.40 14.11 3.34
CA PRO A 4 9.52 13.62 4.71
C PRO A 4 10.36 12.34 4.78
N HIS A 5 11.13 12.13 5.84
CA HIS A 5 11.99 10.95 6.03
C HIS A 5 11.22 9.62 6.03
N SER A 6 9.94 9.64 6.42
CA SER A 6 9.07 8.47 6.39
C SER A 6 8.56 8.10 4.99
N VAL A 7 8.87 8.90 3.95
CA VAL A 7 8.43 8.65 2.57
C VAL A 7 9.58 8.10 1.73
N HIS A 8 9.47 6.85 1.32
CA HIS A 8 10.45 6.11 0.55
C HIS A 8 9.97 5.93 -0.89
N VAL A 9 10.69 6.55 -1.86
CA VAL A 9 10.43 6.35 -3.28
C VAL A 9 11.26 5.19 -3.79
N VAL A 10 10.60 4.14 -4.27
CA VAL A 10 11.25 2.93 -4.80
C VAL A 10 11.63 3.15 -6.25
N SER A 11 12.88 3.58 -6.48
CA SER A 11 13.39 3.98 -7.80
C SER A 11 13.90 2.82 -8.66
N HIS A 12 13.55 1.57 -8.34
CA HIS A 12 13.98 0.40 -9.08
C HIS A 12 13.53 0.46 -10.56
N PRO A 13 14.41 0.16 -11.56
CA PRO A 13 14.08 0.29 -12.98
C PRO A 13 12.80 -0.45 -13.43
N LEU A 14 12.55 -1.65 -12.89
CA LEU A 14 11.31 -2.39 -13.20
C LEU A 14 10.07 -1.70 -12.64
N VAL A 15 10.14 -1.08 -11.47
CA VAL A 15 9.03 -0.30 -10.89
C VAL A 15 8.74 0.89 -11.80
N GLN A 16 9.76 1.63 -12.19
CA GLN A 16 9.62 2.82 -13.06
C GLN A 16 9.11 2.47 -14.45
N HIS A 17 9.60 1.39 -15.05
CA HIS A 17 9.10 0.90 -16.33
C HIS A 17 7.62 0.53 -16.29
N LYS A 18 7.20 -0.22 -15.26
CA LYS A 18 5.81 -0.62 -15.07
C LYS A 18 4.92 0.59 -14.78
N LEU A 19 5.41 1.53 -13.96
CA LEU A 19 4.71 2.78 -13.67
C LEU A 19 4.48 3.60 -14.94
N SER A 20 5.48 3.75 -15.81
CA SER A 20 5.32 4.47 -17.08
C SER A 20 4.21 3.88 -17.93
N LYS A 21 4.15 2.54 -18.05
CA LYS A 21 3.06 1.85 -18.74
C LYS A 21 1.71 2.01 -18.03
N LEU A 22 1.69 1.99 -16.70
CA LEU A 22 0.47 2.16 -15.90
C LEU A 22 -0.13 3.56 -16.09
N ARG A 23 0.71 4.58 -16.23
CA ARG A 23 0.29 5.98 -16.47
C ARG A 23 -0.33 6.18 -17.85
N ASP A 24 0.09 5.42 -18.87
CA ASP A 24 -0.37 5.58 -20.23
C ASP A 24 -1.90 5.38 -20.32
N LYS A 25 -2.59 6.37 -20.89
CA LYS A 25 -4.05 6.35 -21.05
C LYS A 25 -4.55 5.21 -21.93
N GLU A 26 -3.72 4.72 -22.86
CA GLU A 26 -4.05 3.61 -23.76
C GLU A 26 -3.94 2.23 -23.08
N THR A 27 -3.45 2.18 -21.83
CA THR A 27 -3.35 0.93 -21.10
C THR A 27 -4.75 0.42 -20.74
N SER A 28 -5.11 -0.75 -21.30
CA SER A 28 -6.40 -1.40 -21.04
C SER A 28 -6.56 -1.80 -19.57
N SER A 29 -7.80 -1.94 -19.08
CA SER A 29 -8.08 -2.36 -17.69
C SER A 29 -7.43 -3.70 -17.35
N THR A 30 -7.32 -4.63 -18.28
CA THR A 30 -6.62 -5.92 -18.08
C THR A 30 -5.12 -5.71 -17.83
N ASN A 31 -4.47 -4.87 -18.64
CA ASN A 31 -3.06 -4.56 -18.45
C ASN A 31 -2.84 -3.70 -17.21
N PHE A 32 -3.75 -2.79 -16.91
CA PHE A 32 -3.70 -1.96 -15.70
C PHE A 32 -3.72 -2.83 -14.44
N ARG A 33 -4.64 -3.81 -14.33
CA ARG A 33 -4.70 -4.77 -13.22
C ARG A 33 -3.39 -5.54 -13.07
N ARG A 34 -2.88 -6.09 -14.16
CA ARG A 34 -1.62 -6.83 -14.15
C ARG A 34 -0.45 -5.97 -13.67
N LEU A 35 -0.29 -4.77 -14.23
CA LEU A 35 0.79 -3.85 -13.87
C LEU A 35 0.68 -3.41 -12.41
N LEU A 36 -0.53 -3.13 -11.93
CA LEU A 36 -0.79 -2.73 -10.55
C LEU A 36 -0.39 -3.84 -9.57
N ARG A 37 -0.77 -5.09 -9.86
CA ARG A 37 -0.37 -6.28 -9.09
C ARG A 37 1.15 -6.47 -9.08
N GLU A 38 1.80 -6.35 -10.24
CA GLU A 38 3.26 -6.47 -10.36
C GLU A 38 4.01 -5.36 -9.60
N ILE A 39 3.50 -4.12 -9.61
CA ILE A 39 4.05 -3.02 -8.80
C ILE A 39 3.80 -3.30 -7.31
N GLY A 40 2.62 -3.78 -6.93
CA GLY A 40 2.29 -4.17 -5.57
C GLY A 40 3.28 -5.19 -5.00
N LEU A 41 3.63 -6.22 -5.79
CA LEU A 41 4.65 -7.20 -5.41
C LEU A 41 6.02 -6.55 -5.17
N LEU A 42 6.47 -5.70 -6.10
CA LEU A 42 7.78 -5.05 -6.00
C LEU A 42 7.88 -4.07 -4.82
N LEU A 43 6.83 -3.27 -4.60
CA LEU A 43 6.76 -2.37 -3.44
C LEU A 43 6.65 -3.17 -2.13
N GLY A 44 5.87 -4.26 -2.12
CA GLY A 44 5.76 -5.18 -0.99
C GLY A 44 7.10 -5.82 -0.63
N TYR A 45 7.90 -6.22 -1.62
CA TYR A 45 9.25 -6.73 -1.41
C TYR A 45 10.15 -5.70 -0.71
N ASP A 46 10.11 -4.45 -1.16
CA ASP A 46 10.91 -3.39 -0.54
C ASP A 46 10.41 -3.04 0.87
N ALA A 47 9.10 -2.94 1.06
CA ALA A 47 8.48 -2.63 2.35
C ALA A 47 8.67 -3.73 3.41
N THR A 48 8.98 -4.95 3.00
CA THR A 48 9.17 -6.09 3.91
C THR A 48 10.64 -6.38 4.25
N ARG A 49 11.57 -5.54 3.81
CA ARG A 49 13.02 -5.72 3.97
C ARG A 49 13.49 -5.82 5.42
N ASP A 50 12.77 -5.23 6.36
CA ASP A 50 13.09 -5.16 7.79
C ASP A 50 12.33 -6.19 8.64
N LEU A 51 11.65 -7.16 8.01
CA LEU A 51 10.96 -8.21 8.77
C LEU A 51 11.98 -9.03 9.58
N PRO A 52 11.71 -9.28 10.88
CA PRO A 52 12.63 -10.02 11.74
C PRO A 52 12.70 -11.49 11.34
N LEU A 53 13.91 -12.02 11.43
CA LEU A 53 14.20 -13.44 11.21
C LEU A 53 14.61 -14.11 12.51
N VAL A 54 14.27 -15.40 12.65
CA VAL A 54 14.68 -16.27 13.75
C VAL A 54 15.24 -17.56 13.18
N GLU A 55 16.31 -18.06 13.78
CA GLU A 55 16.86 -19.38 13.41
C GLU A 55 15.96 -20.51 13.91
N ARG A 56 15.70 -21.47 13.03
CA ARG A 56 14.96 -22.71 13.31
C ARG A 56 15.73 -23.91 12.76
N ASP A 57 15.65 -25.02 13.48
CA ASP A 57 16.19 -26.28 12.99
C ASP A 57 15.31 -26.81 11.85
N ILE A 58 15.94 -27.10 10.74
CA ILE A 58 15.34 -27.75 9.56
C ILE A 58 16.18 -28.92 9.13
N THR A 59 15.62 -29.82 8.34
CA THR A 59 16.36 -30.91 7.70
C THR A 59 16.22 -30.73 6.18
N THR A 60 17.39 -30.57 5.53
CA THR A 60 17.46 -30.60 4.06
C THR A 60 17.45 -32.07 3.60
N PRO A 61 17.34 -32.34 2.30
CA PRO A 61 17.52 -33.73 1.81
C PRO A 61 18.88 -34.37 2.13
N ILE A 62 19.84 -33.55 2.57
CA ILE A 62 21.23 -34.03 2.82
C ILE A 62 21.52 -34.12 4.33
N GLU A 63 21.22 -33.03 5.09
CA GLU A 63 21.56 -32.98 6.53
C GLU A 63 20.67 -31.97 7.30
N ALA A 64 20.74 -32.06 8.63
CA ALA A 64 20.10 -31.08 9.51
C ALA A 64 20.91 -29.78 9.56
N MET A 65 20.24 -28.62 9.60
CA MET A 65 20.86 -27.31 9.72
C MET A 65 19.95 -26.30 10.43
N LYS A 66 20.51 -25.19 10.86
CA LYS A 66 19.74 -24.00 11.25
C LYS A 66 19.50 -23.11 10.04
N ALA A 67 18.26 -22.64 9.90
CA ALA A 67 17.87 -21.76 8.80
C ALA A 67 17.06 -20.56 9.30
N PRO A 68 17.21 -19.37 8.66
CA PRO A 68 16.43 -18.18 9.00
C PRO A 68 15.00 -18.30 8.49
N LEU A 69 14.03 -18.10 9.38
CA LEU A 69 12.60 -18.03 9.08
C LEU A 69 12.03 -16.74 9.64
N LEU A 70 10.93 -16.25 9.05
CA LEU A 70 10.24 -15.07 9.57
C LEU A 70 9.79 -15.32 11.01
N GLU A 71 10.10 -14.36 11.89
CA GLU A 71 9.72 -14.41 13.29
C GLU A 71 8.21 -14.14 13.48
N GLY A 72 7.62 -14.77 14.49
CA GLY A 72 6.29 -14.44 15.00
C GLY A 72 5.13 -14.62 14.03
N LYS A 73 4.07 -13.89 14.29
CA LYS A 73 2.88 -13.80 13.43
C LYS A 73 3.19 -12.94 12.22
N LYS A 74 2.74 -13.40 11.05
CA LYS A 74 3.03 -12.77 9.76
C LYS A 74 2.15 -11.55 9.51
N LEU A 75 2.25 -11.00 8.32
CA LEU A 75 1.61 -9.76 7.89
C LEU A 75 0.08 -9.83 7.90
N VAL A 76 -0.51 -8.65 8.02
CA VAL A 76 -1.89 -8.36 7.61
C VAL A 76 -1.84 -7.33 6.48
N ILE A 77 -2.44 -7.65 5.34
CA ILE A 77 -2.59 -6.72 4.22
C ILE A 77 -3.97 -6.09 4.31
N VAL A 78 -4.02 -4.76 4.27
CA VAL A 78 -5.26 -4.00 4.44
C VAL A 78 -5.45 -3.05 3.24
N PRO A 79 -6.09 -3.50 2.16
CA PRO A 79 -6.47 -2.59 1.08
C PRO A 79 -7.54 -1.60 1.54
N ILE A 80 -7.37 -0.33 1.13
CA ILE A 80 -8.45 0.64 1.15
C ILE A 80 -9.33 0.36 -0.07
N LEU A 81 -10.57 -0.03 0.17
CA LEU A 81 -11.50 -0.39 -0.89
C LEU A 81 -11.90 0.84 -1.70
N ARG A 82 -12.05 0.74 -3.00
CA ARG A 82 -11.96 -0.48 -3.84
C ARG A 82 -10.58 -0.68 -4.44
N ALA A 83 -9.88 0.42 -4.84
CA ALA A 83 -8.68 0.39 -5.68
C ALA A 83 -7.47 -0.31 -5.02
N GLY A 84 -7.38 -0.29 -3.68
CA GLY A 84 -6.33 -0.97 -2.93
C GLY A 84 -6.24 -2.48 -3.17
N LEU A 85 -7.33 -3.11 -3.61
CA LEU A 85 -7.34 -4.55 -3.92
C LEU A 85 -6.29 -4.94 -4.97
N GLY A 86 -6.11 -4.12 -6.00
CA GLY A 86 -5.14 -4.44 -7.06
C GLY A 86 -3.68 -4.47 -6.58
N LEU A 87 -3.32 -3.63 -5.60
CA LEU A 87 -2.00 -3.71 -4.94
C LEU A 87 -1.91 -4.90 -4.00
N ALA A 88 -2.97 -5.13 -3.21
CA ALA A 88 -3.02 -6.20 -2.23
C ALA A 88 -2.79 -7.58 -2.85
N GLU A 89 -3.32 -7.84 -4.03
CA GLU A 89 -3.11 -9.09 -4.77
C GLU A 89 -1.62 -9.38 -4.99
N GLY A 90 -0.83 -8.38 -5.40
CA GLY A 90 0.61 -8.55 -5.61
C GLY A 90 1.37 -8.82 -4.31
N ILE A 91 0.95 -8.19 -3.21
CA ILE A 91 1.59 -8.39 -1.90
C ILE A 91 1.24 -9.78 -1.33
N ILE A 92 0.03 -10.26 -1.54
CA ILE A 92 -0.39 -11.63 -1.15
C ILE A 92 0.38 -12.70 -1.92
N ASP A 93 0.66 -12.48 -3.21
CA ASP A 93 1.51 -13.40 -3.98
C ASP A 93 2.92 -13.51 -3.38
N LEU A 94 3.46 -12.41 -2.88
CA LEU A 94 4.77 -12.38 -2.22
C LEU A 94 4.74 -13.07 -0.85
N VAL A 95 3.66 -12.88 -0.07
CA VAL A 95 3.51 -13.45 1.28
C VAL A 95 2.16 -14.17 1.39
N PRO A 96 2.02 -15.39 0.82
CA PRO A 96 0.74 -16.10 0.75
C PRO A 96 0.11 -16.43 2.11
N LEU A 97 0.91 -16.45 3.18
CA LEU A 97 0.44 -16.68 4.55
C LEU A 97 0.00 -15.40 5.27
N ALA A 98 0.05 -14.23 4.62
CA ALA A 98 -0.50 -13.00 5.17
C ALA A 98 -2.02 -13.11 5.32
N ARG A 99 -2.56 -12.50 6.37
CA ARG A 99 -4.01 -12.33 6.51
C ARG A 99 -4.45 -11.07 5.76
N MET A 100 -5.72 -10.99 5.45
CA MET A 100 -6.32 -9.79 4.89
C MET A 100 -7.30 -9.15 5.87
N GLY A 101 -7.24 -7.83 5.96
CA GLY A 101 -8.31 -6.98 6.45
C GLY A 101 -8.81 -6.10 5.31
N HIS A 102 -9.90 -5.38 5.53
CA HIS A 102 -10.43 -4.45 4.53
C HIS A 102 -10.97 -3.21 5.22
N VAL A 103 -10.67 -2.05 4.65
CA VAL A 103 -11.22 -0.76 5.06
C VAL A 103 -11.93 -0.15 3.86
N GLY A 104 -13.23 0.03 3.97
CA GLY A 104 -14.05 0.70 2.97
C GLY A 104 -14.33 2.13 3.38
N LEU A 105 -13.82 3.09 2.60
CA LEU A 105 -14.01 4.51 2.81
C LEU A 105 -14.53 5.14 1.54
N TYR A 106 -15.49 6.06 1.66
CA TYR A 106 -15.85 6.97 0.57
C TYR A 106 -15.78 8.42 1.04
N ARG A 107 -15.58 9.32 0.11
CA ARG A 107 -15.60 10.75 0.41
C ARG A 107 -17.03 11.25 0.30
N ASP A 108 -17.57 11.74 1.41
CA ASP A 108 -18.88 12.40 1.39
C ASP A 108 -18.83 13.61 0.44
N PRO A 109 -19.73 13.69 -0.55
CA PRO A 109 -19.67 14.77 -1.56
C PRO A 109 -19.99 16.15 -1.01
N LYS A 110 -20.67 16.23 0.16
CA LYS A 110 -21.05 17.51 0.79
C LYS A 110 -20.02 17.98 1.79
N THR A 111 -19.54 17.08 2.67
CA THR A 111 -18.62 17.43 3.75
C THR A 111 -17.15 17.23 3.37
N LEU A 112 -16.88 16.50 2.28
CA LEU A 112 -15.55 16.06 1.81
C LEU A 112 -14.80 15.21 2.83
N GLN A 113 -15.45 14.76 3.90
CA GLN A 113 -14.88 13.89 4.91
C GLN A 113 -14.89 12.42 4.45
N ALA A 114 -13.93 11.65 4.97
CA ALA A 114 -13.91 10.20 4.77
C ALA A 114 -14.98 9.55 5.65
N VAL A 115 -15.87 8.77 5.03
CA VAL A 115 -16.93 8.02 5.71
C VAL A 115 -16.63 6.53 5.59
N GLU A 116 -16.52 5.86 6.75
CA GLU A 116 -16.34 4.40 6.82
C GLU A 116 -17.68 3.71 6.51
N TYR A 117 -17.68 2.79 5.53
CA TYR A 117 -18.84 1.95 5.23
C TYR A 117 -18.54 0.45 5.42
N TYR A 118 -17.27 0.08 5.57
CA TYR A 118 -16.85 -1.29 5.82
C TYR A 118 -15.54 -1.34 6.57
N PHE A 119 -15.50 -2.13 7.63
CA PHE A 119 -14.28 -2.37 8.39
C PHE A 119 -14.25 -3.81 8.89
N LYS A 120 -13.28 -4.58 8.42
CA LYS A 120 -13.08 -5.96 8.86
C LYS A 120 -11.59 -6.28 8.91
N ILE A 121 -11.10 -6.64 10.08
CA ILE A 121 -9.69 -6.95 10.33
C ILE A 121 -9.55 -8.20 11.20
N PRO A 122 -8.38 -8.87 11.19
CA PRO A 122 -8.09 -9.95 12.13
C PRO A 122 -8.10 -9.47 13.58
N GLN A 123 -8.65 -10.27 14.50
CA GLN A 123 -8.71 -9.93 15.93
C GLN A 123 -7.33 -9.75 16.58
N ASP A 124 -6.31 -10.45 16.09
CA ASP A 124 -4.93 -10.43 16.60
C ASP A 124 -4.04 -9.41 15.85
N ILE A 125 -4.62 -8.31 15.36
CA ILE A 125 -3.90 -7.29 14.58
C ILE A 125 -2.76 -6.62 15.36
N SER A 126 -2.88 -6.52 16.69
CA SER A 126 -1.87 -5.95 17.58
C SER A 126 -0.52 -6.69 17.58
N ASP A 127 -0.53 -7.98 17.20
CA ASP A 127 0.63 -8.85 17.17
C ASP A 127 1.25 -8.99 15.77
N ARG A 128 0.74 -8.25 14.79
CA ARG A 128 1.10 -8.38 13.38
C ARG A 128 1.70 -7.09 12.81
N ASP A 129 2.50 -7.24 11.77
CA ASP A 129 2.88 -6.13 10.90
C ASP A 129 1.76 -5.88 9.90
N VAL A 130 1.33 -4.63 9.78
CA VAL A 130 0.21 -4.23 8.94
C VAL A 130 0.71 -3.46 7.73
N ILE A 131 0.33 -3.88 6.53
CA ILE A 131 0.57 -3.14 5.30
C ILE A 131 -0.77 -2.63 4.79
N VAL A 132 -0.97 -1.33 4.90
CA VAL A 132 -2.11 -0.63 4.28
C VAL A 132 -1.75 -0.31 2.84
N CYS A 133 -2.65 -0.54 1.90
CA CYS A 133 -2.39 -0.24 0.50
C CYS A 133 -3.55 0.46 -0.21
N ASP A 134 -3.20 1.53 -0.91
CA ASP A 134 -4.07 2.29 -1.81
C ASP A 134 -3.21 2.79 -2.99
N PRO A 135 -3.60 2.59 -4.25
CA PRO A 135 -2.82 3.07 -5.38
C PRO A 135 -2.48 4.56 -5.34
N MET A 136 -3.32 5.39 -4.73
CA MET A 136 -3.23 6.85 -4.82
C MET A 136 -3.17 7.51 -3.44
N LEU A 137 -2.08 8.19 -3.13
CA LEU A 137 -1.96 9.08 -1.96
C LEU A 137 -2.08 10.55 -2.42
N ALA A 138 -3.31 10.96 -2.78
CA ALA A 138 -3.58 12.29 -3.34
C ALA A 138 -3.61 13.37 -2.25
N THR A 139 -4.73 13.53 -1.54
CA THR A 139 -4.88 14.47 -0.40
C THR A 139 -4.59 13.84 0.96
N ALA A 140 -4.35 12.55 0.99
CA ALA A 140 -4.13 11.69 2.16
C ALA A 140 -5.35 11.45 3.08
N HIS A 141 -6.51 12.09 2.89
CA HIS A 141 -7.64 11.97 3.81
C HIS A 141 -8.07 10.51 4.05
N SER A 142 -8.22 9.71 2.99
CA SER A 142 -8.60 8.30 3.13
C SER A 142 -7.51 7.47 3.79
N ALA A 143 -6.24 7.73 3.46
CA ALA A 143 -5.11 7.04 4.06
C ALA A 143 -4.98 7.34 5.56
N ILE A 144 -5.12 8.61 5.96
CA ILE A 144 -5.13 9.05 7.35
C ILE A 144 -6.27 8.37 8.11
N ALA A 145 -7.50 8.47 7.64
CA ALA A 145 -8.66 7.87 8.29
C ALA A 145 -8.54 6.33 8.44
N ALA A 146 -7.98 5.65 7.42
CA ALA A 146 -7.74 4.20 7.50
C ALA A 146 -6.70 3.85 8.56
N VAL A 147 -5.60 4.61 8.63
CA VAL A 147 -4.53 4.37 9.61
C VAL A 147 -5.00 4.71 11.02
N ASP A 148 -5.73 5.81 11.24
CA ASP A 148 -6.36 6.15 12.52
C ASP A 148 -7.22 4.98 13.00
N ARG A 149 -8.10 4.50 12.15
CA ARG A 149 -9.02 3.40 12.48
C ARG A 149 -8.31 2.09 12.82
N LEU A 150 -7.19 1.81 12.15
CA LEU A 150 -6.34 0.64 12.45
C LEU A 150 -5.61 0.79 13.78
N LYS A 151 -5.07 1.98 14.08
CA LYS A 151 -4.41 2.29 15.36
C LYS A 151 -5.40 2.19 16.53
N GLU A 152 -6.62 2.71 16.39
CA GLU A 152 -7.72 2.54 17.36
C GLU A 152 -8.05 1.07 17.61
N SER A 153 -7.90 0.23 16.60
CA SER A 153 -8.12 -1.22 16.69
C SER A 153 -6.93 -2.00 17.22
N GLY A 154 -5.87 -1.31 17.64
CA GLY A 154 -4.70 -1.89 18.29
C GLY A 154 -3.52 -2.21 17.35
N ALA A 155 -3.57 -1.87 16.07
CA ALA A 155 -2.42 -2.03 15.17
C ALA A 155 -1.24 -1.14 15.63
N LYS A 156 -0.05 -1.72 15.77
CA LYS A 156 1.13 -1.05 16.32
C LYS A 156 2.22 -0.77 15.28
N ARG A 157 2.39 -1.68 14.35
CA ARG A 157 3.41 -1.60 13.29
C ARG A 157 2.70 -1.54 11.96
N ILE A 158 2.61 -0.32 11.42
CA ILE A 158 1.88 -0.05 10.18
C ILE A 158 2.86 0.51 9.15
N LYS A 159 2.75 0.05 7.91
CA LYS A 159 3.38 0.63 6.72
C LYS A 159 2.31 0.94 5.69
N PHE A 160 2.53 1.96 4.89
CA PHE A 160 1.62 2.35 3.82
C PHE A 160 2.29 2.17 2.46
N ILE A 161 1.59 1.53 1.51
CA ILE A 161 2.08 1.34 0.14
C ILE A 161 1.13 2.03 -0.83
N CYS A 162 1.68 2.87 -1.71
CA CYS A 162 0.94 3.45 -2.84
C CYS A 162 1.76 3.40 -4.14
N VAL A 163 1.08 3.49 -5.27
CA VAL A 163 1.75 3.62 -6.56
C VAL A 163 2.21 5.06 -6.75
N LEU A 164 1.29 6.00 -6.56
CA LEU A 164 1.56 7.42 -6.69
C LEU A 164 1.11 8.19 -5.46
N GLY A 165 1.99 9.06 -4.97
CA GLY A 165 1.62 10.12 -4.06
C GLY A 165 1.73 11.50 -4.70
N SER A 166 1.03 12.50 -4.15
CA SER A 166 1.34 13.90 -4.35
C SER A 166 2.28 14.40 -3.26
N GLU A 167 3.09 15.43 -3.53
CA GLU A 167 3.90 16.04 -2.48
C GLU A 167 3.05 16.55 -1.31
N GLN A 168 1.90 17.13 -1.61
CA GLN A 168 0.95 17.60 -0.60
C GLN A 168 0.42 16.45 0.26
N GLY A 169 -0.03 15.37 -0.37
CA GLY A 169 -0.57 14.21 0.36
C GLY A 169 0.51 13.48 1.17
N ALA A 170 1.71 13.33 0.62
CA ALA A 170 2.82 12.72 1.32
C ALA A 170 3.21 13.51 2.59
N ARG A 171 3.21 14.85 2.52
CA ARG A 171 3.46 15.71 3.68
C ARG A 171 2.33 15.65 4.70
N ALA A 172 1.08 15.79 4.26
CA ALA A 172 -0.09 15.73 5.14
C ALA A 172 -0.16 14.38 5.88
N PHE A 173 0.11 13.27 5.19
CA PHE A 173 0.15 11.96 5.81
C PHE A 173 1.28 11.84 6.84
N ALA A 174 2.50 12.25 6.49
CA ALA A 174 3.65 12.18 7.38
C ALA A 174 3.55 13.12 8.60
N GLU A 175 2.81 14.22 8.49
CA GLU A 175 2.52 15.12 9.62
C GLU A 175 1.63 14.45 10.67
N VAL A 176 0.59 13.73 10.24
CA VAL A 176 -0.34 13.03 11.13
C VAL A 176 0.21 11.70 11.61
N HIS A 177 0.90 10.97 10.73
CA HIS A 177 1.47 9.66 11.01
C HIS A 177 2.97 9.58 10.72
N PRO A 178 3.81 10.30 11.48
CA PRO A 178 5.27 10.29 11.28
C PRO A 178 5.92 8.92 11.56
N ASP A 179 5.23 8.08 12.29
CA ASP A 179 5.60 6.71 12.65
C ASP A 179 5.24 5.65 11.59
N VAL A 180 4.53 6.04 10.52
CA VAL A 180 4.09 5.12 9.47
C VAL A 180 4.91 5.36 8.20
N PRO A 181 5.87 4.46 7.86
CA PRO A 181 6.62 4.59 6.61
C PRO A 181 5.71 4.41 5.39
N VAL A 182 5.91 5.27 4.40
CA VAL A 182 5.23 5.24 3.10
C VAL A 182 6.19 4.73 2.04
N PHE A 183 5.79 3.71 1.28
CA PHE A 183 6.52 3.19 0.12
C PHE A 183 5.74 3.51 -1.15
N ALA A 184 6.33 4.30 -2.03
CA ALA A 184 5.70 4.78 -3.26
C ALA A 184 6.55 4.49 -4.49
N ALA A 185 5.94 4.20 -5.64
CA ALA A 185 6.68 4.10 -6.89
C ALA A 185 7.09 5.48 -7.42
N ALA A 186 6.29 6.52 -7.16
CA ALA A 186 6.66 7.91 -7.41
C ALA A 186 5.84 8.89 -6.55
N ILE A 187 6.38 10.10 -6.41
CA ILE A 187 5.69 11.26 -5.85
C ILE A 187 5.64 12.35 -6.92
N ASP A 188 4.44 12.76 -7.32
CA ASP A 188 4.20 13.81 -8.29
C ASP A 188 4.01 15.16 -7.60
N ALA A 189 4.35 16.26 -8.28
CA ALA A 189 4.53 17.56 -7.65
C ALA A 189 3.22 18.20 -7.12
N LYS A 190 2.07 17.95 -7.79
CA LYS A 190 0.84 18.71 -7.50
C LYS A 190 -0.44 17.92 -7.69
N LEU A 191 -1.52 18.49 -7.14
CA LEU A 191 -2.91 18.13 -7.41
C LEU A 191 -3.55 19.19 -8.31
N ASN A 192 -4.54 18.77 -9.12
CA ASN A 192 -5.42 19.71 -9.80
C ASN A 192 -6.60 20.12 -8.90
N ASP A 193 -7.47 21.01 -9.40
CA ASP A 193 -8.63 21.56 -8.67
C ASP A 193 -9.67 20.50 -8.29
N HIS A 194 -9.64 19.32 -8.94
CA HIS A 194 -10.50 18.18 -8.65
C HIS A 194 -9.83 17.16 -7.69
N GLY A 195 -8.60 17.45 -7.20
CA GLY A 195 -7.86 16.58 -6.30
C GLY A 195 -7.16 15.40 -6.98
N TYR A 196 -7.03 15.38 -8.31
CA TYR A 196 -6.23 14.38 -9.01
C TYR A 196 -4.75 14.74 -9.00
N ILE A 197 -3.90 13.73 -8.85
CA ILE A 197 -2.45 13.86 -8.97
C ILE A 197 -2.07 14.20 -10.42
N VAL A 198 -1.14 15.14 -10.59
CA VAL A 198 -0.69 15.63 -11.91
C VAL A 198 0.83 15.48 -12.00
N PRO A 199 1.34 14.77 -13.05
CA PRO A 199 0.66 14.17 -14.19
C PRO A 199 -0.21 12.96 -13.86
N GLY A 200 0.07 12.24 -12.75
CA GLY A 200 -0.78 11.17 -12.23
C GLY A 200 -0.94 9.96 -13.16
N LEU A 201 -2.06 9.28 -13.01
CA LEU A 201 -2.50 8.16 -13.85
C LEU A 201 -4.04 8.12 -14.04
N GLY A 202 -4.75 9.19 -13.66
CA GLY A 202 -6.21 9.24 -13.65
C GLY A 202 -6.82 8.60 -12.41
N ASP A 203 -8.06 8.12 -12.52
CA ASP A 203 -8.73 7.37 -11.45
C ASP A 203 -8.31 5.90 -11.48
N ALA A 204 -7.60 5.47 -10.44
CA ALA A 204 -7.09 4.11 -10.34
C ALA A 204 -8.22 3.08 -10.20
N GLY A 205 -9.30 3.41 -9.51
CA GLY A 205 -10.45 2.52 -9.34
C GLY A 205 -11.19 2.29 -10.65
N ASP A 206 -11.51 3.36 -11.38
CA ASP A 206 -12.18 3.26 -12.67
C ASP A 206 -11.33 2.49 -13.70
N ARG A 207 -10.03 2.78 -13.75
CA ARG A 207 -9.10 2.08 -14.64
C ARG A 207 -8.95 0.60 -14.28
N LEU A 208 -8.93 0.26 -12.99
CA LEU A 208 -8.81 -1.10 -12.48
C LEU A 208 -10.07 -1.93 -12.77
N PHE A 209 -11.25 -1.34 -12.54
CA PHE A 209 -12.52 -2.04 -12.60
C PHE A 209 -13.30 -1.83 -13.90
N GLY A 210 -12.89 -0.86 -14.73
CA GLY A 210 -13.57 -0.56 -15.99
C GLY A 210 -14.95 0.07 -15.73
N THR A 211 -15.05 0.97 -14.75
CA THR A 211 -16.31 1.58 -14.32
C THR A 211 -16.61 2.94 -14.99
N LYS A 212 -15.79 3.34 -15.94
CA LYS A 212 -16.03 4.46 -16.88
C LYS A 212 -15.79 4.04 -18.29
#